data_5ab946a2eb1ee3b57d4c17672e634dcb
#
_entry.id   5ab946a2eb1ee3b57d4c17672e634dcb
#
_cell.length_a   1.000
_cell.length_b   1.000
_cell.length_c   1.000
_cell.angle_alpha   90.00
_cell.angle_beta   90.00
_cell.angle_gamma   90.00
#
_symmetry.space_group_name_H-M   'P 1'
#
loop_
_entity.id
_entity.type
_entity.pdbx_description
1 polymer ?
#
loop_
_entity_poly.entity_id
_entity_poly.type
_entity_poly.pdbx_seq_one_letter_code
_entity_poly.pdbx_strand_id
1 'polypeptide(L)'
;MKNCDKITDIVRSTTKNQRNPIIRIIRVQAMELKYEQITHKIIGASFEVHNFLGNGFQEVIYQRALAYELTQAGLSFEREIEQHIYYKNLPHPIGKRRADFVVEHKVLVELKATIQLEDVHLAQALNYLKVYKLDVGLLINFGSKSLTFKRLIRSIT
;
A
#
# COMPACT_ATOMS: atom_id res chain seq x y z
N MET A 1 -4.02 24.41 19.89
CA MET A 1 -3.32 23.19 20.36
C MET A 1 -4.11 22.32 21.36
N LYS A 2 -5.43 22.53 21.57
CA LYS A 2 -6.23 21.77 22.56
C LYS A 2 -7.20 20.73 21.98
N ASN A 3 -7.23 20.52 20.64
CA ASN A 3 -8.18 19.58 20.03
C ASN A 3 -7.56 18.22 19.63
N CYS A 4 -6.23 18.08 19.64
CA CYS A 4 -5.57 16.82 19.29
C CYS A 4 -5.66 15.79 20.43
N ASP A 5 -5.62 16.25 21.68
CA ASP A 5 -5.60 15.37 22.86
C ASP A 5 -6.95 14.68 23.10
N LYS A 6 -8.06 15.35 22.76
CA LYS A 6 -9.42 14.77 22.92
C LYS A 6 -9.71 13.61 21.99
N ILE A 7 -9.15 13.61 20.76
CA ILE A 7 -9.32 12.51 19.82
C ILE A 7 -8.52 11.28 20.28
N THR A 8 -7.34 11.51 20.84
CA THR A 8 -6.47 10.44 21.36
C THR A 8 -7.09 9.75 22.58
N ASP A 9 -7.77 10.50 23.44
CA ASP A 9 -8.45 9.96 24.64
C ASP A 9 -9.73 9.19 24.28
N ILE A 10 -10.48 9.63 23.27
CA ILE A 10 -11.64 8.91 22.74
C ILE A 10 -11.20 7.56 22.15
N VAL A 11 -10.07 7.49 21.45
CA VAL A 11 -9.54 6.26 20.88
C VAL A 11 -9.07 5.29 21.96
N ARG A 12 -8.50 5.77 23.08
CA ARG A 12 -8.05 4.91 24.20
C ARG A 12 -9.17 4.31 25.04
N SER A 13 -10.30 4.99 25.18
CA SER A 13 -11.42 4.50 26.01
C SER A 13 -12.32 3.47 25.32
N THR A 14 -12.11 3.18 24.02
CA THR A 14 -13.06 2.46 23.17
C THR A 14 -12.69 1.03 22.82
N THR A 15 -11.77 0.40 23.54
CA THR A 15 -11.47 -1.05 23.34
C THR A 15 -12.66 -1.99 23.65
N LYS A 16 -13.76 -1.49 24.22
CA LYS A 16 -14.97 -2.28 24.54
C LYS A 16 -16.15 -2.08 23.59
N ASN A 17 -16.11 -1.17 22.61
CA ASN A 17 -17.31 -0.85 21.82
C ASN A 17 -17.09 -0.85 20.31
N GLN A 18 -16.68 -2.02 19.77
CA GLN A 18 -16.45 -2.21 18.30
C GLN A 18 -17.76 -2.10 17.46
N ARG A 19 -18.93 -2.04 18.09
CA ARG A 19 -20.24 -2.01 17.41
C ARG A 19 -20.81 -0.60 17.20
N ASN A 20 -20.15 0.45 17.72
CA ASN A 20 -20.65 1.81 17.54
C ASN A 20 -20.34 2.32 16.11
N PRO A 21 -21.35 2.68 15.30
CA PRO A 21 -21.15 3.11 13.91
C PRO A 21 -20.30 4.38 13.79
N ILE A 22 -20.38 5.30 14.75
CA ILE A 22 -19.58 6.54 14.75
C ILE A 22 -18.10 6.21 14.93
N ILE A 23 -17.76 5.30 15.84
CA ILE A 23 -16.37 4.86 16.06
C ILE A 23 -15.82 4.15 14.84
N ARG A 24 -16.66 3.36 14.16
CA ARG A 24 -16.28 2.70 12.91
C ARG A 24 -15.99 3.72 11.81
N ILE A 25 -16.80 4.77 11.68
CA ILE A 25 -16.58 5.86 10.70
C ILE A 25 -15.29 6.60 11.00
N ILE A 26 -15.05 7.01 12.25
CA ILE A 26 -13.82 7.70 12.65
C ILE A 26 -12.59 6.83 12.38
N ARG A 27 -12.63 5.54 12.68
CA ARG A 27 -11.54 4.61 12.38
C ARG A 27 -11.27 4.47 10.88
N VAL A 28 -12.31 4.34 10.08
CA VAL A 28 -12.19 4.24 8.62
C VAL A 28 -11.56 5.52 8.07
N GLN A 29 -12.04 6.70 8.46
CA GLN A 29 -11.48 7.99 8.04
C GLN A 29 -10.00 8.15 8.50
N ALA A 30 -9.68 7.80 9.74
CA ALA A 30 -8.31 7.86 10.24
C ALA A 30 -7.37 6.90 9.47
N MET A 31 -7.86 5.75 9.05
CA MET A 31 -7.10 4.80 8.22
C MET A 31 -6.98 5.27 6.77
N GLU A 32 -8.00 5.92 6.22
CA GLU A 32 -7.96 6.50 4.87
C GLU A 32 -6.91 7.62 4.76
N LEU A 33 -6.70 8.41 5.83
CA LEU A 33 -5.71 9.47 5.88
C LEU A 33 -4.32 8.97 6.35
N LYS A 34 -4.23 7.73 6.81
CA LYS A 34 -2.97 7.18 7.32
C LYS A 34 -1.89 7.17 6.23
N TYR A 35 -0.77 7.81 6.48
CA TYR A 35 0.35 7.93 5.54
C TYR A 35 0.02 8.64 4.22
N GLU A 36 -0.96 9.56 4.24
CA GLU A 36 -1.41 10.29 3.06
C GLU A 36 -0.26 11.01 2.35
N GLN A 37 0.61 11.68 3.09
CA GLN A 37 1.76 12.39 2.50
C GLN A 37 2.73 11.43 1.77
N ILE A 38 2.95 10.24 2.31
CA ILE A 38 3.82 9.23 1.69
C ILE A 38 3.16 8.71 0.41
N THR A 39 1.89 8.31 0.48
CA THR A 39 1.16 7.80 -0.68
C THR A 39 1.02 8.85 -1.77
N HIS A 40 0.81 10.12 -1.42
CA HIS A 40 0.76 11.22 -2.38
C HIS A 40 2.08 11.39 -3.15
N LYS A 41 3.21 11.35 -2.46
CA LYS A 41 4.54 11.39 -3.09
C LYS A 41 4.79 10.18 -4.01
N ILE A 42 4.39 8.97 -3.58
CA ILE A 42 4.53 7.76 -4.41
C ILE A 42 3.70 7.87 -5.68
N ILE A 43 2.45 8.34 -5.57
CA ILE A 43 1.55 8.54 -6.71
C ILE A 43 2.14 9.61 -7.65
N GLY A 44 2.64 10.73 -7.12
CA GLY A 44 3.31 11.76 -7.90
C GLY A 44 4.51 11.21 -8.68
N ALA A 45 5.41 10.46 -8.02
CA ALA A 45 6.54 9.78 -8.66
C ALA A 45 6.07 8.81 -9.77
N SER A 46 4.97 8.11 -9.54
CA SER A 46 4.40 7.20 -10.55
C SER A 46 3.86 7.93 -11.78
N PHE A 47 3.27 9.12 -11.59
CA PHE A 47 2.86 9.97 -12.72
C PHE A 47 4.07 10.46 -13.53
N GLU A 48 5.18 10.85 -12.89
CA GLU A 48 6.41 11.22 -13.60
C GLU A 48 6.90 10.07 -14.48
N VAL A 49 6.96 8.86 -13.95
CA VAL A 49 7.33 7.65 -14.71
C VAL A 49 6.38 7.42 -15.89
N HIS A 50 5.06 7.45 -15.66
CA HIS A 50 4.09 7.17 -16.70
C HIS A 50 4.05 8.26 -17.77
N ASN A 51 4.20 9.54 -17.40
CA ASN A 51 4.26 10.65 -18.34
C ASN A 51 5.48 10.57 -19.24
N PHE A 52 6.61 10.09 -18.71
CA PHE A 52 7.85 9.97 -19.48
C PHE A 52 7.87 8.72 -20.37
N LEU A 53 7.50 7.56 -19.84
CA LEU A 53 7.60 6.27 -20.55
C LEU A 53 6.35 5.90 -21.33
N GLY A 54 5.18 6.35 -20.92
CA GLY A 54 3.90 5.84 -21.43
C GLY A 54 3.65 4.39 -20.98
N ASN A 55 2.68 3.76 -21.62
CA ASN A 55 2.39 2.34 -21.41
C ASN A 55 3.13 1.45 -22.44
N GLY A 56 3.11 0.12 -22.21
CA GLY A 56 3.64 -0.88 -23.17
C GLY A 56 5.00 -1.47 -22.80
N PHE A 57 5.62 -1.04 -21.72
CA PHE A 57 6.84 -1.66 -21.21
C PHE A 57 6.52 -2.80 -20.23
N GLN A 58 7.51 -3.64 -20.00
CA GLN A 58 7.45 -4.68 -18.98
C GLN A 58 7.49 -4.05 -17.56
N GLU A 59 6.88 -4.70 -16.60
CA GLU A 59 6.76 -4.24 -15.21
C GLU A 59 8.11 -3.88 -14.57
N VAL A 60 9.17 -4.65 -14.85
CA VAL A 60 10.52 -4.39 -14.35
C VAL A 60 11.08 -3.03 -14.81
N ILE A 61 10.69 -2.53 -15.97
CA ILE A 61 11.14 -1.22 -16.46
C ILE A 61 10.51 -0.12 -15.61
N TYR A 62 9.19 -0.20 -15.36
CA TYR A 62 8.49 0.74 -14.48
C TYR A 62 9.02 0.67 -13.04
N GLN A 63 9.32 -0.51 -12.54
CA GLN A 63 9.91 -0.69 -11.21
C GLN A 63 11.26 0.04 -11.08
N ARG A 64 12.12 -0.06 -12.08
CA ARG A 64 13.42 0.64 -12.09
C ARG A 64 13.26 2.15 -12.19
N ALA A 65 12.37 2.63 -13.04
CA ALA A 65 12.07 4.05 -13.18
C ALA A 65 11.45 4.63 -11.89
N LEU A 66 10.50 3.91 -11.29
CA LEU A 66 9.88 4.34 -10.03
C LEU A 66 10.90 4.40 -8.89
N ALA A 67 11.86 3.48 -8.82
CA ALA A 67 12.92 3.53 -7.83
C ALA A 67 13.73 4.83 -7.93
N TYR A 68 14.02 5.28 -9.14
CA TYR A 68 14.67 6.57 -9.37
C TYR A 68 13.81 7.74 -8.87
N GLU A 69 12.55 7.80 -9.26
CA GLU A 69 11.64 8.89 -8.89
C GLU A 69 11.35 8.92 -7.37
N LEU A 70 11.24 7.77 -6.71
CA LEU A 70 11.10 7.71 -5.24
C LEU A 70 12.34 8.31 -4.54
N THR A 71 13.53 8.05 -5.07
CA THR A 71 14.77 8.65 -4.55
C THR A 71 14.76 10.17 -4.73
N GLN A 72 14.33 10.66 -5.90
CA GLN A 72 14.20 12.11 -6.15
C GLN A 72 13.16 12.76 -5.22
N ALA A 73 12.10 12.04 -4.89
CA ALA A 73 11.09 12.49 -3.94
C ALA A 73 11.54 12.46 -2.46
N GLY A 74 12.76 11.99 -2.18
CA GLY A 74 13.33 11.89 -0.83
C GLY A 74 12.67 10.82 0.02
N LEU A 75 12.16 9.75 -0.61
CA LEU A 75 11.57 8.61 0.09
C LEU A 75 12.57 7.47 0.22
N SER A 76 12.66 6.89 1.41
CA SER A 76 13.39 5.65 1.62
C SER A 76 12.51 4.46 1.21
N PHE A 77 13.12 3.44 0.65
CA PHE A 77 12.39 2.25 0.23
C PHE A 77 13.30 1.03 0.15
N GLU A 78 12.68 -0.12 0.28
CA GLU A 78 13.27 -1.42 -0.02
C GLU A 78 12.56 -2.01 -1.24
N ARG A 79 13.30 -2.74 -2.07
CA ARG A 79 12.78 -3.37 -3.29
C ARG A 79 12.85 -4.88 -3.19
N GLU A 80 11.89 -5.53 -3.86
CA GLU A 80 11.89 -6.99 -4.05
C GLU A 80 12.04 -7.77 -2.73
N ILE A 81 11.40 -7.26 -1.66
CA ILE A 81 11.47 -7.86 -0.34
C ILE A 81 10.70 -9.17 -0.35
N GLU A 82 11.39 -10.24 0.02
CA GLU A 82 10.77 -11.55 0.11
C GLU A 82 10.23 -11.82 1.51
N GLN A 83 9.01 -12.35 1.57
CA GLN A 83 8.37 -12.81 2.81
C GLN A 83 7.85 -14.25 2.65
N HIS A 84 8.07 -15.04 3.68
CA HIS A 84 7.58 -16.40 3.73
C HIS A 84 6.11 -16.47 4.15
N ILE A 85 5.38 -17.40 3.55
CA ILE A 85 3.98 -17.67 3.87
C ILE A 85 3.92 -18.96 4.68
N TYR A 86 3.33 -18.87 5.87
CA TYR A 86 3.09 -20.01 6.77
C TYR A 86 1.61 -20.38 6.76
N TYR A 87 1.33 -21.65 6.94
CA TYR A 87 -0.03 -22.16 7.05
C TYR A 87 -0.25 -22.84 8.38
N LYS A 88 -1.17 -22.31 9.19
CA LYS A 88 -1.47 -22.83 10.54
C LYS A 88 -0.19 -23.00 11.37
N ASN A 89 0.00 -24.18 11.96
CA ASN A 89 1.13 -24.49 12.83
C ASN A 89 2.23 -25.28 12.11
N LEU A 90 2.29 -25.24 10.77
CA LEU A 90 3.38 -25.89 10.05
C LEU A 90 4.72 -25.25 10.40
N PRO A 91 5.76 -26.06 10.71
CA PRO A 91 7.07 -25.55 11.13
C PRO A 91 7.89 -24.95 9.98
N HIS A 92 7.44 -25.11 8.74
CA HIS A 92 8.11 -24.61 7.55
C HIS A 92 7.14 -23.79 6.68
N PRO A 93 7.63 -22.82 5.90
CA PRO A 93 6.80 -22.06 5.00
C PRO A 93 6.24 -22.93 3.87
N ILE A 94 5.02 -22.62 3.43
CA ILE A 94 4.39 -23.25 2.27
C ILE A 94 4.61 -22.49 0.97
N GLY A 95 5.21 -21.31 1.03
CA GLY A 95 5.50 -20.47 -0.11
C GLY A 95 6.17 -19.18 0.29
N LYS A 96 6.42 -18.34 -0.69
CA LYS A 96 7.00 -17.02 -0.51
C LYS A 96 6.36 -16.00 -1.45
N ARG A 97 6.39 -14.74 -1.05
CA ARG A 97 5.96 -13.60 -1.85
C ARG A 97 7.03 -12.53 -1.84
N ARG A 98 7.08 -11.77 -2.93
CA ARG A 98 8.05 -10.68 -3.10
C ARG A 98 7.28 -9.43 -3.53
N ALA A 99 7.28 -8.42 -2.66
CA ALA A 99 6.69 -7.12 -2.96
C ALA A 99 7.65 -6.28 -3.80
N ASP A 100 7.12 -5.47 -4.70
CA ASP A 100 7.94 -4.59 -5.52
C ASP A 100 8.67 -3.55 -4.67
N PHE A 101 7.91 -2.88 -3.77
CA PHE A 101 8.49 -1.91 -2.83
C PHE A 101 7.78 -1.95 -1.47
N VAL A 102 8.55 -1.64 -0.43
CA VAL A 102 8.05 -1.14 0.85
C VAL A 102 8.68 0.22 1.07
N VAL A 103 7.86 1.27 1.10
CA VAL A 103 8.29 2.67 1.19
C VAL A 103 8.12 3.15 2.63
N GLU A 104 9.17 3.80 3.18
CA GLU A 104 9.23 4.33 4.55
C GLU A 104 8.90 3.27 5.62
N HIS A 105 9.07 1.98 5.33
CA HIS A 105 8.64 0.85 6.17
C HIS A 105 7.13 0.90 6.54
N LYS A 106 6.31 1.60 5.75
CA LYS A 106 4.91 1.92 6.06
C LYS A 106 3.93 1.59 4.94
N VAL A 107 4.33 1.76 3.70
CA VAL A 107 3.44 1.62 2.54
C VAL A 107 3.97 0.54 1.62
N LEU A 108 3.15 -0.50 1.40
CA LEU A 108 3.40 -1.51 0.38
C LEU A 108 3.07 -0.92 -0.99
N VAL A 109 3.93 -1.13 -1.97
CA VAL A 109 3.65 -0.76 -3.37
C VAL A 109 3.81 -1.99 -4.24
N GLU A 110 2.76 -2.26 -5.00
CA GLU A 110 2.69 -3.35 -5.98
C GLU A 110 2.42 -2.76 -7.35
N LEU A 111 3.21 -3.13 -8.34
CA LEU A 111 3.11 -2.63 -9.70
C LEU A 111 2.41 -3.66 -10.60
N LYS A 112 1.74 -3.15 -11.62
CA LYS A 112 1.20 -3.92 -12.73
C LYS A 112 1.46 -3.19 -14.03
N ALA A 113 1.61 -3.96 -15.11
CA ALA A 113 1.75 -3.47 -16.47
C ALA A 113 0.69 -4.15 -17.36
N THR A 114 -0.58 -4.02 -16.99
CA THR A 114 -1.73 -4.66 -17.63
C THR A 114 -2.66 -3.62 -18.26
N ILE A 115 -3.49 -4.04 -19.21
CA ILE A 115 -4.47 -3.15 -19.85
C ILE A 115 -5.41 -2.54 -18.80
N GLN A 116 -5.86 -3.36 -17.85
CA GLN A 116 -6.71 -2.94 -16.73
C GLN A 116 -6.41 -3.76 -15.47
N LEU A 117 -6.70 -3.17 -14.32
CA LEU A 117 -6.65 -3.89 -13.04
C LEU A 117 -7.88 -4.78 -12.90
N GLU A 118 -7.67 -6.00 -12.44
CA GLU A 118 -8.69 -7.00 -12.17
C GLU A 118 -8.78 -7.29 -10.67
N ASP A 119 -9.87 -7.93 -10.24
CA ASP A 119 -10.09 -8.29 -8.83
C ASP A 119 -8.99 -9.19 -8.27
N VAL A 120 -8.40 -10.05 -9.09
CA VAL A 120 -7.27 -10.90 -8.69
C VAL A 120 -6.05 -10.07 -8.28
N HIS A 121 -5.78 -8.96 -8.95
CA HIS A 121 -4.68 -8.07 -8.60
C HIS A 121 -4.93 -7.37 -7.25
N LEU A 122 -6.18 -6.95 -7.01
CA LEU A 122 -6.59 -6.37 -5.71
C LEU A 122 -6.46 -7.39 -4.59
N ALA A 123 -6.96 -8.60 -4.79
CA ALA A 123 -6.88 -9.68 -3.82
C ALA A 123 -5.41 -10.04 -3.50
N GLN A 124 -4.56 -10.08 -4.51
CA GLN A 124 -3.12 -10.32 -4.35
C GLN A 124 -2.46 -9.24 -3.48
N ALA A 125 -2.68 -7.97 -3.80
CA ALA A 125 -2.09 -6.86 -3.07
C ALA A 125 -2.60 -6.78 -1.62
N LEU A 126 -3.89 -7.07 -1.36
CA LEU A 126 -4.45 -7.17 0.00
C LEU A 126 -3.83 -8.32 0.79
N ASN A 127 -3.56 -9.46 0.14
CA ASN A 127 -2.88 -10.59 0.79
C ASN A 127 -1.43 -10.21 1.14
N TYR A 128 -0.75 -9.42 0.30
CA TYR A 128 0.59 -8.92 0.61
C TYR A 128 0.58 -8.02 1.84
N LEU A 129 -0.39 -7.11 1.97
CA LEU A 129 -0.53 -6.29 3.19
C LEU A 129 -0.62 -7.15 4.47
N LYS A 130 -1.31 -8.28 4.43
CA LYS A 130 -1.40 -9.20 5.56
C LYS A 130 -0.04 -9.85 5.87
N VAL A 131 0.64 -10.37 4.85
CA VAL A 131 1.94 -11.06 4.98
C VAL A 131 3.02 -10.11 5.50
N TYR A 132 3.06 -8.89 4.97
CA TYR A 132 4.03 -7.85 5.37
C TYR A 132 3.63 -7.12 6.66
N LYS A 133 2.44 -7.39 7.21
CA LYS A 133 1.88 -6.73 8.40
C LYS A 133 1.81 -5.21 8.27
N LEU A 134 1.59 -4.73 7.06
CA LEU A 134 1.42 -3.31 6.76
C LEU A 134 -0.07 -2.96 6.66
N ASP A 135 -0.41 -1.72 6.98
CA ASP A 135 -1.80 -1.28 7.03
C ASP A 135 -2.25 -0.64 5.71
N VAL A 136 -1.31 -0.03 4.99
CA VAL A 136 -1.59 0.74 3.76
C VAL A 136 -0.75 0.22 2.60
N GLY A 137 -1.38 0.10 1.44
CA GLY A 137 -0.72 -0.23 0.19
C GLY A 137 -1.22 0.59 -0.99
N LEU A 138 -0.43 0.58 -2.04
CA LEU A 138 -0.79 1.10 -3.35
C LEU A 138 -0.60 -0.01 -4.38
N LEU A 139 -1.64 -0.26 -5.15
CA LEU A 139 -1.58 -1.05 -6.37
C LEU A 139 -1.59 -0.09 -7.56
N ILE A 140 -0.51 -0.05 -8.33
CA ILE A 140 -0.29 0.94 -9.39
C ILE A 140 -0.16 0.21 -10.72
N ASN A 141 -0.94 0.62 -11.72
CA ASN A 141 -0.90 0.03 -13.05
C ASN A 141 -0.35 1.01 -14.09
N PHE A 142 0.76 0.67 -14.67
CA PHE A 142 1.43 1.41 -15.74
C PHE A 142 1.03 0.96 -17.15
N GLY A 143 0.32 -0.16 -17.28
CA GLY A 143 0.01 -0.74 -18.60
C GLY A 143 -1.21 -0.14 -19.29
N SER A 144 -2.03 0.64 -18.60
CA SER A 144 -3.17 1.33 -19.19
C SER A 144 -2.74 2.67 -19.84
N LYS A 145 -3.57 3.19 -20.75
CA LYS A 145 -3.32 4.45 -21.46
C LYS A 145 -3.09 5.63 -20.50
N SER A 146 -3.78 5.66 -19.38
CA SER A 146 -3.56 6.59 -18.29
C SER A 146 -3.13 5.80 -17.05
N LEU A 147 -2.26 6.37 -16.21
CA LEU A 147 -1.90 5.75 -14.94
C LEU A 147 -3.15 5.50 -14.10
N THR A 148 -3.32 4.26 -13.65
CA THR A 148 -4.39 3.91 -12.71
C THR A 148 -3.81 3.33 -11.44
N PHE A 149 -4.45 3.61 -10.31
CA PHE A 149 -4.00 3.09 -9.03
C PHE A 149 -5.16 2.85 -8.07
N LYS A 150 -4.94 1.99 -7.10
CA LYS A 150 -5.86 1.73 -5.99
C LYS A 150 -5.08 1.85 -4.68
N ARG A 151 -5.61 2.65 -3.77
CA ARG A 151 -5.15 2.68 -2.39
C ARG A 151 -5.84 1.56 -1.63
N LEU A 152 -5.07 0.76 -0.92
CA LEU A 152 -5.53 -0.40 -0.19
C LEU A 152 -5.30 -0.19 1.31
N ILE A 153 -6.25 -0.63 2.09
CA ILE A 153 -6.19 -0.60 3.55
C ILE A 153 -6.44 -2.01 4.06
N ARG A 154 -5.56 -2.49 4.92
CA ARG A 154 -5.73 -3.79 5.56
C ARG A 154 -6.89 -3.73 6.55
N SER A 155 -7.91 -4.56 6.34
CA SER A 155 -8.99 -4.71 7.30
C SER A 155 -8.43 -5.20 8.64
N ILE A 156 -8.73 -4.47 9.69
CA ILE A 156 -8.50 -4.91 11.07
C ILE A 156 -9.71 -5.78 11.44
N THR A 157 -9.56 -7.08 11.25
CA THR A 157 -10.50 -8.06 11.81
C THR A 157 -10.21 -8.27 13.29
#